data_74b3f2f6d60625669fdc8c35db83c8fb
#
_entry.id   74b3f2f6d60625669fdc8c35db83c8fb
#
_cell.length_a   1.000
_cell.length_b   1.000
_cell.length_c   1.000
_cell.angle_alpha   90.00
_cell.angle_beta   90.00
_cell.angle_gamma   90.00
#
_symmetry.space_group_name_H-M   'P 1'
#
loop_
_entity.id
_entity.type
_entity.pdbx_description
1 polymer ?
#
loop_
_entity_poly.entity_id
_entity_poly.type
_entity_poly.pdbx_seq_one_letter_code
_entity_poly.pdbx_strand_id
1 'polypeptide(L)'
;MKSSRVLAVLGVLLGVAMMGGGAMKLGGQAEQVAAFMALGLPAWFRVLVGAFEVLGGLLVIVPKTIPAGSFILSTILVGALWAHVAHREWFQAVPVLVLLTLFLTIFRANRGRAIQLLGGA
;
A
#
# COMPACT_ATOMS: atom_id res chain seq x y z
N MET A 1 14.66 -10.80 -15.10
CA MET A 1 16.08 -10.95 -14.82
C MET A 1 16.39 -10.44 -13.39
N LYS A 2 17.62 -9.96 -13.16
CA LYS A 2 18.00 -9.51 -11.81
C LYS A 2 17.05 -8.45 -11.25
N SER A 3 16.67 -7.47 -12.07
CA SER A 3 15.76 -6.40 -11.63
C SER A 3 14.38 -6.95 -11.26
N SER A 4 13.87 -7.95 -12.00
CA SER A 4 12.60 -8.58 -11.70
C SER A 4 12.63 -9.32 -10.37
N ARG A 5 13.74 -10.00 -10.09
CA ARG A 5 13.91 -10.71 -8.81
C ARG A 5 14.01 -9.74 -7.64
N VAL A 6 14.76 -8.65 -7.81
CA VAL A 6 14.87 -7.60 -6.79
C VAL A 6 13.50 -7.02 -6.50
N LEU A 7 12.73 -6.69 -7.53
CA LEU A 7 11.39 -6.15 -7.34
C LEU A 7 10.45 -7.16 -6.69
N ALA A 8 10.57 -8.45 -7.03
CA ALA A 8 9.75 -9.49 -6.41
C ALA A 8 10.06 -9.64 -4.91
N VAL A 9 11.34 -9.67 -4.54
CA VAL A 9 11.76 -9.75 -3.14
C VAL A 9 11.31 -8.50 -2.38
N LEU A 10 11.53 -7.34 -2.96
CA LEU A 10 11.12 -6.07 -2.37
C LEU A 10 9.59 -6.05 -2.19
N GLY A 11 8.84 -6.54 -3.17
CA GLY A 11 7.39 -6.64 -3.09
C GLY A 11 6.92 -7.51 -1.93
N VAL A 12 7.57 -8.66 -1.71
CA VAL A 12 7.25 -9.54 -0.58
C VAL A 12 7.51 -8.82 0.75
N LEU A 13 8.68 -8.20 0.88
CA LEU A 13 9.03 -7.50 2.11
C LEU A 13 8.07 -6.34 2.40
N LEU A 14 7.79 -5.53 1.38
CA LEU A 14 6.88 -4.40 1.51
C LEU A 14 5.44 -4.86 1.72
N GLY A 15 5.03 -5.94 1.07
CA GLY A 15 3.70 -6.53 1.24
C GLY A 15 3.48 -6.98 2.68
N VAL A 16 4.46 -7.68 3.26
CA VAL A 16 4.39 -8.11 4.67
C VAL A 16 4.31 -6.89 5.59
N ALA A 17 5.13 -5.85 5.32
CA ALA A 17 5.10 -4.63 6.12
C ALA A 17 3.74 -3.94 6.04
N MET A 18 3.14 -3.86 4.86
CA MET A 18 1.82 -3.26 4.69
C MET A 18 0.72 -4.08 5.38
N MET A 19 0.83 -5.41 5.35
CA MET A 19 -0.08 -6.27 6.09
C MET A 19 0.00 -6.00 7.60
N GLY A 20 1.21 -5.81 8.11
CA GLY A 20 1.43 -5.46 9.52
C GLY A 20 0.77 -4.13 9.88
N GLY A 21 0.98 -3.11 9.05
CA GLY A 21 0.35 -1.79 9.25
C GLY A 21 -1.17 -1.88 9.18
N GLY A 22 -1.69 -2.64 8.23
CA GLY A 22 -3.13 -2.86 8.10
C GLY A 22 -3.72 -3.58 9.30
N ALA A 23 -3.03 -4.59 9.80
CA ALA A 23 -3.46 -5.33 11.01
C ALA A 23 -3.52 -4.41 12.23
N MET A 24 -2.55 -3.52 12.38
CA MET A 24 -2.55 -2.52 13.46
C MET A 24 -3.74 -1.58 13.37
N LYS A 25 -4.11 -1.17 12.14
CA LYS A 25 -5.29 -0.34 11.92
C LYS A 25 -6.57 -1.07 12.26
N LEU A 26 -6.68 -2.33 11.83
CA LEU A 26 -7.86 -3.16 12.12
C LEU A 26 -8.01 -3.42 13.61
N GLY A 27 -6.91 -3.68 14.29
CA GLY A 27 -6.89 -3.98 15.72
C GLY A 27 -7.06 -2.77 16.62
N GLY A 28 -7.07 -1.57 16.06
CA GLY A 28 -7.22 -0.35 16.87
C GLY A 28 -6.00 -0.04 17.72
N GLN A 29 -4.81 -0.32 17.21
CA GLN A 29 -3.57 0.01 17.90
C GLN A 29 -3.54 1.53 18.17
N ALA A 30 -3.13 1.90 19.39
CA ALA A 30 -3.29 3.27 19.92
C ALA A 30 -2.69 4.34 19.02
N GLU A 31 -1.52 4.10 18.43
CA GLU A 31 -0.86 5.07 17.56
C GLU A 31 -1.64 5.27 16.26
N GLN A 32 -2.24 4.19 15.73
CA GLN A 32 -3.06 4.27 14.51
C GLN A 32 -4.35 5.03 14.78
N VAL A 33 -5.00 4.75 15.90
CA VAL A 33 -6.21 5.48 16.30
C VAL A 33 -5.90 6.97 16.43
N ALA A 34 -4.83 7.31 17.13
CA ALA A 34 -4.42 8.69 17.33
C ALA A 34 -4.09 9.39 16.01
N ALA A 35 -3.41 8.70 15.08
CA ALA A 35 -3.05 9.25 13.78
C ALA A 35 -4.28 9.61 12.96
N PHE A 36 -5.28 8.71 12.90
CA PHE A 36 -6.52 8.98 12.16
C PHE A 36 -7.33 10.08 12.80
N MET A 37 -7.39 10.12 14.14
CA MET A 37 -8.08 11.20 14.84
C MET A 37 -7.43 12.55 14.56
N ALA A 38 -6.10 12.61 14.54
CA ALA A 38 -5.37 13.83 14.24
C ALA A 38 -5.66 14.35 12.83
N LEU A 39 -5.95 13.42 11.87
CA LEU A 39 -6.33 13.79 10.51
C LEU A 39 -7.83 14.07 10.36
N GLY A 40 -8.59 13.95 11.43
CA GLY A 40 -10.04 14.16 11.40
C GLY A 40 -10.80 13.04 10.71
N LEU A 41 -10.23 11.85 10.64
CA LEU A 41 -10.83 10.71 9.95
C LEU A 41 -11.53 9.77 10.94
N PRO A 42 -12.73 9.26 10.58
CA PRO A 42 -13.49 8.42 11.50
C PRO A 42 -12.93 7.00 11.64
N ALA A 43 -13.32 6.33 12.72
CA ALA A 43 -12.86 4.98 13.03
C ALA A 43 -13.17 3.97 11.92
N TRP A 44 -14.37 4.04 11.30
CA TRP A 44 -14.73 3.11 10.22
C TRP A 44 -13.79 3.26 9.01
N PHE A 45 -13.32 4.47 8.76
CA PHE A 45 -12.39 4.71 7.65
C PHE A 45 -11.03 4.10 7.96
N ARG A 46 -10.57 4.19 9.21
CA ARG A 46 -9.34 3.52 9.66
C ARG A 46 -9.42 2.01 9.42
N VAL A 47 -10.55 1.40 9.79
CA VAL A 47 -10.77 -0.04 9.59
C VAL A 47 -10.78 -0.38 8.11
N LEU A 48 -11.45 0.43 7.30
CA LEU A 48 -11.51 0.23 5.85
C LEU A 48 -10.12 0.27 5.22
N VAL A 49 -9.33 1.28 5.56
CA VAL A 49 -7.95 1.42 5.08
C VAL A 49 -7.11 0.22 5.52
N GLY A 50 -7.23 -0.18 6.78
CA GLY A 50 -6.53 -1.35 7.31
C GLY A 50 -6.85 -2.62 6.55
N ALA A 51 -8.12 -2.85 6.25
CA ALA A 51 -8.56 -4.02 5.48
C ALA A 51 -7.94 -4.02 4.07
N PHE A 52 -7.94 -2.89 3.39
CA PHE A 52 -7.34 -2.78 2.06
C PHE A 52 -5.82 -2.87 2.11
N GLU A 53 -5.17 -2.41 3.17
CA GLU A 53 -3.72 -2.60 3.32
C GLU A 53 -3.36 -4.08 3.47
N VAL A 54 -4.11 -4.83 4.26
CA VAL A 54 -3.89 -6.28 4.41
C VAL A 54 -4.13 -6.97 3.08
N LEU A 55 -5.24 -6.66 2.42
CA LEU A 55 -5.56 -7.25 1.13
C LEU A 55 -4.51 -6.92 0.08
N GLY A 56 -4.15 -5.65 -0.05
CA GLY A 56 -3.16 -5.21 -1.01
C GLY A 56 -1.79 -5.81 -0.75
N GLY A 57 -1.39 -5.88 0.52
CA GLY A 57 -0.14 -6.51 0.92
C GLY A 57 -0.09 -7.99 0.55
N LEU A 58 -1.18 -8.72 0.79
CA LEU A 58 -1.29 -10.12 0.42
C LEU A 58 -1.20 -10.30 -1.10
N LEU A 59 -1.93 -9.49 -1.85
CA LEU A 59 -1.94 -9.58 -3.31
C LEU A 59 -0.58 -9.28 -3.95
N VAL A 60 0.20 -8.40 -3.34
CA VAL A 60 1.55 -8.07 -3.83
C VAL A 60 2.53 -9.22 -3.64
N ILE A 61 2.28 -10.10 -2.67
CA ILE A 61 3.13 -11.26 -2.41
C ILE A 61 2.92 -12.35 -3.44
N VAL A 62 1.70 -12.51 -3.93
CA VAL A 62 1.34 -13.56 -4.90
C VAL A 62 1.64 -13.05 -6.32
N PRO A 63 2.51 -13.74 -7.10
CA PRO A 63 2.95 -13.23 -8.41
C PRO A 63 1.83 -12.82 -9.36
N LYS A 64 0.76 -13.62 -9.44
CA LYS A 64 -0.35 -13.35 -10.35
C LYS A 64 -1.13 -12.08 -10.01
N THR A 65 -1.12 -11.69 -8.74
CA THR A 65 -1.93 -10.57 -8.25
C THR A 65 -1.10 -9.35 -7.87
N ILE A 66 0.19 -9.36 -8.19
CA ILE A 66 1.06 -8.20 -7.93
C ILE A 66 0.48 -6.89 -8.49
N PRO A 67 0.02 -6.83 -9.74
CA PRO A 67 -0.54 -5.57 -10.26
C PRO A 67 -1.73 -5.07 -9.46
N ALA A 68 -2.67 -5.96 -9.11
CA ALA A 68 -3.84 -5.58 -8.32
C ALA A 68 -3.45 -5.07 -6.93
N GLY A 69 -2.54 -5.78 -6.25
CA GLY A 69 -2.05 -5.38 -4.95
C GLY A 69 -1.33 -4.05 -4.99
N SER A 70 -0.44 -3.87 -5.95
CA SER A 70 0.31 -2.63 -6.13
C SER A 70 -0.61 -1.46 -6.42
N PHE A 71 -1.66 -1.66 -7.20
CA PHE A 71 -2.64 -0.64 -7.49
C PHE A 71 -3.39 -0.22 -6.22
N ILE A 72 -3.87 -1.20 -5.45
CA ILE A 72 -4.58 -0.92 -4.19
C ILE A 72 -3.70 -0.15 -3.23
N LEU A 73 -2.47 -0.62 -3.01
CA LEU A 73 -1.55 0.02 -2.07
C LEU A 73 -1.13 1.41 -2.55
N SER A 74 -0.91 1.59 -3.86
CA SER A 74 -0.58 2.91 -4.41
C SER A 74 -1.73 3.90 -4.19
N THR A 75 -2.96 3.45 -4.38
CA THR A 75 -4.15 4.28 -4.15
C THR A 75 -4.23 4.75 -2.69
N ILE A 76 -4.01 3.82 -1.76
CA ILE A 76 -4.00 4.15 -0.33
C ILE A 76 -2.91 5.17 -0.02
N LEU A 77 -1.72 4.95 -0.57
CA LEU A 77 -0.58 5.82 -0.31
C LEU A 77 -0.75 7.21 -0.93
N VAL A 78 -1.41 7.32 -2.08
CA VAL A 78 -1.78 8.63 -2.63
C VAL A 78 -2.67 9.39 -1.64
N GLY A 79 -3.67 8.73 -1.09
CA GLY A 79 -4.55 9.34 -0.09
C GLY A 79 -3.80 9.73 1.17
N ALA A 80 -2.92 8.87 1.66
CA ALA A 80 -2.10 9.13 2.83
C ALA A 80 -1.14 10.31 2.60
N LEU A 81 -0.51 10.35 1.42
CA LEU A 81 0.37 11.45 1.06
C LEU A 81 -0.38 12.78 1.05
N TRP A 82 -1.55 12.79 0.41
CA TRP A 82 -2.41 13.99 0.38
C TRP A 82 -2.75 14.44 1.80
N ALA A 83 -3.14 13.51 2.67
CA ALA A 83 -3.53 13.83 4.03
C ALA A 83 -2.36 14.44 4.83
N HIS A 84 -1.18 13.84 4.73
CA HIS A 84 0.00 14.35 5.43
C HIS A 84 0.42 15.73 4.92
N VAL A 85 0.43 15.91 3.60
CA VAL A 85 0.78 17.21 2.99
C VAL A 85 -0.25 18.27 3.38
N ALA A 86 -1.54 17.94 3.33
CA ALA A 86 -2.61 18.88 3.69
C ALA A 86 -2.51 19.33 5.16
N HIS A 87 -2.03 18.46 6.04
CA HIS A 87 -1.86 18.75 7.47
C HIS A 87 -0.44 19.19 7.80
N ARG A 88 0.40 19.44 6.80
CA ARG A 88 1.78 19.88 6.94
C ARG A 88 2.64 18.93 7.77
N GLU A 89 2.37 17.66 7.67
CA GLU A 89 3.12 16.60 8.33
C GLU A 89 4.22 16.10 7.41
N TRP A 90 5.21 16.95 7.16
CA TRP A 90 6.25 16.70 6.16
C TRP A 90 7.12 15.50 6.48
N PHE A 91 7.41 15.28 7.75
CA PHE A 91 8.21 14.13 8.18
C PHE A 91 7.49 12.82 7.86
N GLN A 92 6.20 12.76 8.10
CA GLN A 92 5.38 11.59 7.80
C GLN A 92 5.15 11.42 6.31
N ALA A 93 5.14 12.50 5.54
CA ALA A 93 4.94 12.46 4.10
C ALA A 93 6.10 11.79 3.36
N VAL A 94 7.33 11.92 3.86
CA VAL A 94 8.52 11.39 3.17
C VAL A 94 8.48 9.86 3.01
N PRO A 95 8.28 9.05 4.08
CA PRO A 95 8.23 7.60 3.89
C PRO A 95 7.03 7.17 3.04
N VAL A 96 5.91 7.88 3.10
CA VAL A 96 4.75 7.60 2.24
C VAL A 96 5.11 7.81 0.78
N LEU A 97 5.81 8.90 0.46
CA LEU A 97 6.26 9.17 -0.91
C LEU A 97 7.22 8.09 -1.41
N VAL A 98 8.15 7.66 -0.56
CA VAL A 98 9.09 6.57 -0.90
C VAL A 98 8.32 5.29 -1.21
N LEU A 99 7.40 4.89 -0.33
CA LEU A 99 6.59 3.68 -0.53
C LEU A 99 5.74 3.78 -1.80
N LEU A 100 5.13 4.92 -2.04
CA LEU A 100 4.32 5.15 -3.24
C LEU A 100 5.15 4.96 -4.49
N THR A 101 6.35 5.54 -4.53
CA THR A 101 7.27 5.39 -5.66
C THR A 101 7.61 3.92 -5.90
N LEU A 102 7.89 3.18 -4.82
CA LEU A 102 8.23 1.76 -4.92
C LEU A 102 7.06 0.93 -5.45
N PHE A 103 5.84 1.14 -4.95
CA PHE A 103 4.69 0.39 -5.41
C PHE A 103 4.28 0.77 -6.83
N LEU A 104 4.43 2.02 -7.23
CA LEU A 104 4.21 2.41 -8.63
C LEU A 104 5.23 1.75 -9.55
N THR A 105 6.47 1.64 -9.13
CA THR A 105 7.52 0.94 -9.88
C THR A 105 7.17 -0.54 -10.02
N ILE A 106 6.74 -1.17 -8.94
CA ILE A 106 6.32 -2.57 -8.96
C ILE A 106 5.12 -2.76 -9.88
N PHE A 107 4.15 -1.87 -9.82
CA PHE A 107 2.97 -1.91 -10.68
C PHE A 107 3.37 -1.83 -12.16
N ARG A 108 4.20 -0.85 -12.51
CA ARG A 108 4.63 -0.65 -13.90
C ARG A 108 5.40 -1.85 -14.43
N ALA A 109 6.24 -2.46 -13.61
CA ALA A 109 7.02 -3.64 -13.98
C ALA A 109 6.16 -4.87 -14.19
N ASN A 110 4.97 -4.93 -13.59
CA ASN A 110 4.11 -6.11 -13.60
C ASN A 110 2.78 -5.89 -14.32
N ARG A 111 2.55 -4.72 -14.91
CA ARG A 111 1.26 -4.38 -15.55
C ARG A 111 0.89 -5.33 -16.69
N GLY A 112 1.88 -5.95 -17.31
CA GLY A 112 1.64 -6.96 -18.36
C GLY A 112 0.82 -8.14 -17.85
N ARG A 113 1.03 -8.54 -16.60
CA ARG A 113 0.25 -9.61 -15.97
C ARG A 113 -1.21 -9.21 -15.80
N ALA A 114 -1.46 -7.93 -15.45
CA ALA A 114 -2.82 -7.41 -15.33
C ALA A 114 -3.53 -7.47 -16.69
N ILE A 115 -2.86 -7.09 -17.77
CA ILE A 115 -3.41 -7.14 -19.11
C ILE A 115 -3.76 -8.56 -19.49
N GLN A 116 -2.87 -9.52 -19.20
CA GLN A 116 -3.14 -10.93 -19.47
C GLN A 116 -4.36 -11.45 -18.71
N LEU A 117 -4.46 -11.10 -17.43
CA LEU A 117 -5.59 -11.54 -16.60
C LEU A 117 -6.92 -10.97 -17.09
N LEU A 118 -6.92 -9.72 -17.53
CA LEU A 118 -8.14 -9.04 -18.00
C LEU A 118 -8.48 -9.38 -19.44
N GLY A 119 -7.47 -9.54 -20.28
CA GLY A 119 -7.66 -9.78 -21.70
C GLY A 119 -7.75 -11.23 -22.12
N GLY A 120 -7.40 -12.15 -21.26
CA GLY A 120 -7.41 -13.59 -21.54
C GLY A 120 -6.39 -14.00 -22.59
N ALA A 121 -5.48 -13.15 -22.96
CA ALA A 121 -4.54 -13.40 -24.04
C ALA A 121 -3.25 -14.04 -23.56
#